data_83667cff093ad119bfd36197fcfef376
#
_entry.id   83667cff093ad119bfd36197fcfef376
#
_cell.length_a   1.000
_cell.length_b   1.000
_cell.length_c   1.000
_cell.angle_alpha   90.00
_cell.angle_beta   90.00
_cell.angle_gamma   90.00
#
_symmetry.space_group_name_H-M   'P 1'
#
loop_
_entity.id
_entity.type
_entity.pdbx_description
1 polymer ?
#
loop_
_entity_poly.entity_id
_entity_poly.type
_entity_poly.pdbx_seq_one_letter_code
_entity_poly.pdbx_strand_id
1 'polypeptide(L)'
;VFLQGLLLMSRDSRPTKFNRWSYSFDLLEKWIKENNTTALQACLSLPLNDDRINKIVIGVDNTQQLQSILSRGGINTPVPPLSLCLKDVDLINPSHWNSL
;
A
#
# COMPACT_ATOMS: atom_id res chain seq x y z
N VAL A 1 -0.38 7.08 -1.66
CA VAL A 1 -0.23 5.74 -2.23
C VAL A 1 -0.02 4.69 -1.14
N PHE A 2 0.80 4.98 -0.15
CA PHE A 2 1.16 4.01 0.89
C PHE A 2 0.36 4.16 2.19
N LEU A 3 -0.59 5.05 2.24
CA LEU A 3 -1.39 5.34 3.44
C LEU A 3 -0.48 5.64 4.65
N GLN A 4 0.38 6.65 4.49
CA GLN A 4 1.41 7.06 5.46
C GLN A 4 2.35 5.91 5.86
N GLY A 5 2.65 5.03 4.94
CA GLY A 5 3.54 3.90 5.18
C GLY A 5 2.88 2.68 5.80
N LEU A 6 1.61 2.76 6.19
CA LEU A 6 0.91 1.64 6.82
C LEU A 6 0.91 0.39 5.95
N LEU A 7 0.71 0.55 4.65
CA LEU A 7 0.65 -0.59 3.71
C LEU A 7 2.01 -1.26 3.50
N LEU A 8 3.11 -0.59 3.88
CA LEU A 8 4.46 -1.14 3.76
C LEU A 8 4.95 -1.81 5.05
N MET A 9 4.21 -1.67 6.15
CA MET A 9 4.61 -2.22 7.44
C MET A 9 4.40 -3.72 7.49
N SER A 10 5.32 -4.44 8.14
CA SER A 10 5.12 -5.83 8.49
C SER A 10 4.04 -5.95 9.57
N ARG A 11 3.49 -7.18 9.72
CA ARG A 11 2.46 -7.45 10.71
C ARG A 11 2.88 -7.03 12.12
N ASP A 12 4.12 -7.33 12.50
CA ASP A 12 4.64 -7.06 13.85
C ASP A 12 4.89 -5.57 14.09
N SER A 13 5.15 -4.79 13.04
CA SER A 13 5.41 -3.35 13.12
C SER A 13 4.12 -2.52 13.12
N ARG A 14 3.00 -3.13 12.75
CA ARG A 14 1.73 -2.41 12.61
C ARG A 14 1.13 -2.12 13.99
N PRO A 15 0.72 -0.85 14.26
CA PRO A 15 0.09 -0.51 15.54
C PRO A 15 -1.18 -1.33 15.80
N THR A 16 -1.41 -1.67 17.06
CA THR A 16 -2.55 -2.52 17.47
C THR A 16 -3.91 -1.89 17.18
N LYS A 17 -3.99 -0.57 17.07
CA LYS A 17 -5.24 0.11 16.71
C LYS A 17 -5.79 -0.31 15.34
N PHE A 18 -4.95 -0.90 14.48
CA PHE A 18 -5.36 -1.40 13.17
C PHE A 18 -5.73 -2.88 13.15
N ASN A 19 -5.74 -3.55 14.29
CA ASN A 19 -6.02 -4.99 14.36
C ASN A 19 -7.42 -5.37 13.85
N ARG A 20 -8.40 -4.47 13.91
CA ARG A 20 -9.73 -4.75 13.39
C ARG A 20 -9.76 -4.96 11.88
N TRP A 21 -8.70 -4.54 11.17
CA TRP A 21 -8.55 -4.75 9.73
C TRP A 21 -7.49 -5.81 9.40
N SER A 22 -7.03 -6.56 10.39
CA SER A 22 -5.94 -7.53 10.19
C SER A 22 -6.26 -8.56 9.10
N TYR A 23 -7.52 -8.99 8.98
CA TYR A 23 -7.95 -9.89 7.91
C TYR A 23 -7.66 -9.31 6.52
N SER A 24 -7.97 -8.05 6.32
CA SER A 24 -7.72 -7.37 5.04
C SER A 24 -6.24 -7.22 4.74
N PHE A 25 -5.43 -6.91 5.75
CA PHE A 25 -3.97 -6.86 5.59
C PHE A 25 -3.39 -8.23 5.26
N ASP A 26 -3.91 -9.29 5.89
CA ASP A 26 -3.47 -10.66 5.63
C ASP A 26 -3.82 -11.10 4.19
N LEU A 27 -4.98 -10.69 3.67
CA LEU A 27 -5.34 -10.93 2.28
C LEU A 27 -4.39 -10.26 1.31
N LEU A 28 -3.99 -9.04 1.59
CA LEU A 28 -3.02 -8.32 0.76
C LEU A 28 -1.66 -9.01 0.79
N GLU A 29 -1.18 -9.40 1.97
CA GLU A 29 0.09 -10.12 2.10
C GLU A 29 0.07 -11.45 1.35
N LYS A 30 -1.03 -12.19 1.42
CA LYS A 30 -1.21 -13.44 0.69
C LYS A 30 -1.13 -13.20 -0.82
N TRP A 31 -1.82 -12.19 -1.32
CA TRP A 31 -1.81 -11.83 -2.73
C TRP A 31 -0.39 -11.45 -3.20
N ILE A 32 0.34 -10.68 -2.39
CA ILE A 32 1.71 -10.27 -2.68
C ILE A 32 2.62 -11.49 -2.83
N LYS A 33 2.51 -12.46 -1.91
CA LYS A 33 3.32 -13.69 -1.97
C LYS A 33 2.96 -14.55 -3.18
N GLU A 34 1.68 -14.70 -3.48
CA GLU A 34 1.21 -15.51 -4.60
C GLU A 34 1.63 -14.94 -5.96
N ASN A 35 1.84 -13.64 -6.05
CA ASN A 35 2.20 -12.95 -7.28
C ASN A 35 3.69 -12.58 -7.36
N ASN A 36 4.52 -13.05 -6.44
CA ASN A 36 5.96 -12.79 -6.42
C ASN A 36 6.30 -11.30 -6.51
N THR A 37 5.56 -10.47 -5.81
CA THR A 37 5.77 -9.02 -5.79
C THR A 37 6.09 -8.55 -4.38
N THR A 38 6.16 -7.25 -4.17
CA THR A 38 6.36 -6.62 -2.86
C THR A 38 5.21 -5.67 -2.56
N ALA A 39 5.06 -5.30 -1.28
CA ALA A 39 4.06 -4.30 -0.89
C ALA A 39 4.27 -2.98 -1.64
N LEU A 40 5.52 -2.55 -1.80
CA LEU A 40 5.87 -1.34 -2.53
C LEU A 40 5.40 -1.41 -3.98
N GLN A 41 5.72 -2.49 -4.69
CA GLN A 41 5.33 -2.69 -6.08
C GLN A 41 3.81 -2.79 -6.22
N ALA A 42 3.14 -3.49 -5.31
CA ALA A 42 1.69 -3.63 -5.32
C ALA A 42 1.00 -2.27 -5.17
N CYS A 43 1.46 -1.44 -4.23
CA CYS A 43 0.89 -0.12 -4.02
C CYS A 43 1.10 0.83 -5.21
N LEU A 44 2.24 0.73 -5.88
CA LEU A 44 2.55 1.58 -7.04
C LEU A 44 1.89 1.09 -8.33
N SER A 45 1.67 -0.20 -8.47
CA SER A 45 1.16 -0.79 -9.72
C SER A 45 -0.22 -0.27 -10.09
N LEU A 46 -1.09 -0.08 -9.12
CA LEU A 46 -2.46 0.35 -9.37
C LEU A 46 -2.53 1.74 -10.01
N PRO A 47 -1.93 2.80 -9.41
CA PRO A 47 -1.95 4.11 -10.03
C PRO A 47 -1.10 4.19 -11.31
N LEU A 48 0.00 3.43 -11.40
CA LEU A 48 0.83 3.43 -12.60
C LEU A 48 0.13 2.82 -13.82
N ASN A 49 -0.82 1.91 -13.59
CA ASN A 49 -1.58 1.27 -14.67
C ASN A 49 -2.96 1.92 -14.91
N ASP A 50 -3.25 3.03 -14.27
CA ASP A 50 -4.51 3.76 -14.46
C ASP A 50 -4.28 4.95 -15.39
N ASP A 51 -4.82 4.88 -16.61
CA ASP A 51 -4.65 5.92 -17.63
C ASP A 51 -5.25 7.27 -17.24
N ARG A 52 -6.14 7.30 -16.24
CA ARG A 52 -6.74 8.54 -15.74
C ARG A 52 -5.80 9.31 -14.82
N ILE A 53 -4.71 8.70 -14.38
CA ILE A 53 -3.74 9.30 -13.47
C ILE A 53 -2.50 9.72 -14.24
N ASN A 54 -2.22 11.03 -14.28
CA ASN A 54 -1.07 11.59 -14.98
C ASN A 54 0.19 11.60 -14.13
N LYS A 55 0.04 11.84 -12.81
CA LYS A 55 1.16 11.98 -11.89
C LYS A 55 0.81 11.32 -10.55
N ILE A 56 1.81 10.75 -9.90
CA ILE A 56 1.70 10.15 -8.58
C ILE A 56 2.55 10.97 -7.61
N VAL A 57 1.91 11.44 -6.52
CA VAL A 57 2.61 12.17 -5.47
C VAL A 57 2.96 11.18 -4.36
N ILE A 58 4.24 11.12 -4.02
CA ILE A 58 4.76 10.19 -3.02
C ILE A 58 5.60 10.98 -2.00
N GLY A 59 5.29 10.80 -0.71
CA GLY A 59 6.14 11.30 0.35
C GLY A 59 7.29 10.33 0.63
N VAL A 60 8.51 10.86 0.77
CA VAL A 60 9.69 10.07 1.13
C VAL A 60 10.43 10.73 2.27
N ASP A 61 10.98 9.93 3.19
CA ASP A 61 11.72 10.42 4.35
C ASP A 61 13.23 10.41 4.15
N ASN A 62 13.74 9.65 3.18
CA ASN A 62 15.17 9.55 2.92
C ASN A 62 15.44 9.12 1.47
N THR A 63 16.72 9.22 1.07
CA THR A 63 17.17 8.90 -0.28
C THR A 63 16.98 7.41 -0.62
N GLN A 64 17.13 6.52 0.35
CA GLN A 64 16.94 5.08 0.13
C GLN A 64 15.51 4.75 -0.24
N GLN A 65 14.54 5.38 0.42
CA GLN A 65 13.12 5.21 0.06
C GLN A 65 12.85 5.69 -1.36
N LEU A 66 13.40 6.86 -1.73
CA LEU A 66 13.24 7.39 -3.08
C LEU A 66 13.85 6.44 -4.13
N GLN A 67 15.04 5.92 -3.89
CA GLN A 67 15.70 4.99 -4.80
C GLN A 67 14.89 3.69 -4.93
N SER A 68 14.35 3.17 -3.83
CA SER A 68 13.51 1.97 -3.85
C SER A 68 12.26 2.18 -4.70
N ILE A 69 11.62 3.34 -4.60
CA ILE A 69 10.44 3.68 -5.37
C ILE A 69 10.79 3.79 -6.86
N LEU A 70 11.87 4.50 -7.20
CA LEU A 70 12.27 4.71 -8.58
C LEU A 70 12.71 3.42 -9.27
N SER A 71 13.37 2.50 -8.56
CA SER A 71 13.85 1.24 -9.12
C SER A 71 12.78 0.15 -9.16
N ARG A 72 11.71 0.24 -8.34
CA ARG A 72 10.68 -0.78 -8.22
C ARG A 72 9.38 -0.44 -8.92
N GLY A 73 9.14 0.82 -9.26
CA GLY A 73 7.95 1.23 -9.99
C GLY A 73 8.01 0.71 -11.41
N GLY A 74 7.25 -0.33 -11.73
CA GLY A 74 7.23 -0.93 -13.04
C GLY A 74 5.83 -1.10 -13.59
N ILE A 75 5.69 -0.90 -14.90
CA ILE A 75 4.43 -1.06 -15.61
C ILE A 75 4.03 -2.54 -15.68
N ASN A 76 5.02 -3.44 -15.62
CA ASN A 76 4.82 -4.89 -15.78
C ASN A 76 4.61 -5.64 -14.47
N THR A 77 4.39 -4.93 -13.36
CA THR A 77 4.11 -5.58 -12.08
C THR A 77 2.64 -5.98 -11.99
N PRO A 78 2.31 -7.10 -11.30
CA PRO A 78 0.91 -7.49 -11.08
C PRO A 78 0.13 -6.38 -10.35
N VAL A 79 -1.12 -6.20 -10.75
CA VAL A 79 -2.01 -5.20 -10.15
C VAL A 79 -2.97 -5.91 -9.18
N PRO A 80 -3.07 -5.44 -7.91
CA PRO A 80 -4.01 -6.04 -6.95
C PRO A 80 -5.45 -5.95 -7.46
N PRO A 81 -6.28 -6.99 -7.23
CA PRO A 81 -7.68 -6.94 -7.62
C PRO A 81 -8.47 -5.94 -6.77
N LEU A 82 -9.55 -5.41 -7.34
CA LEU A 82 -10.43 -4.47 -6.65
C LEU A 82 -11.08 -5.08 -5.39
N SER A 83 -11.17 -6.41 -5.31
CA SER A 83 -11.68 -7.10 -4.12
C SER A 83 -10.86 -6.84 -2.86
N LEU A 84 -9.61 -6.40 -3.00
CA LEU A 84 -8.75 -6.02 -1.87
C LEU A 84 -8.94 -4.56 -1.45
N CYS A 85 -9.72 -3.77 -2.17
CA CYS A 85 -9.97 -2.38 -1.82
C CYS A 85 -10.86 -2.27 -0.59
N LEU A 86 -10.47 -1.38 0.32
CA LEU A 86 -11.25 -1.05 1.51
C LEU A 86 -11.86 0.34 1.37
N LYS A 87 -13.11 0.46 1.82
CA LYS A 87 -13.86 1.71 1.79
C LYS A 87 -14.13 2.27 3.19
N ASP A 88 -13.58 1.64 4.23
CA ASP A 88 -13.78 2.08 5.60
C ASP A 88 -13.03 3.39 5.85
N VAL A 89 -13.76 4.47 6.07
CA VAL A 89 -13.21 5.81 6.25
C VAL A 89 -12.28 5.87 7.46
N ASP A 90 -12.56 5.11 8.50
CA ASP A 90 -11.71 5.10 9.70
C ASP A 90 -10.30 4.59 9.40
N LEU A 91 -10.16 3.71 8.42
CA LEU A 91 -8.86 3.22 7.98
C LEU A 91 -8.21 4.12 6.94
N ILE A 92 -8.95 4.48 5.89
CA ILE A 92 -8.36 5.16 4.72
C ILE A 92 -8.14 6.64 4.92
N ASN A 93 -8.74 7.24 5.97
CA ASN A 93 -8.51 8.64 6.31
C ASN A 93 -7.64 8.75 7.56
N PRO A 94 -6.33 9.09 7.42
CA PRO A 94 -5.43 9.17 8.57
C PRO A 94 -5.87 10.14 9.66
N SER A 95 -6.68 11.14 9.33
CA SER A 95 -7.20 12.08 10.33
C SER A 95 -8.13 11.41 11.35
N HIS A 96 -8.69 10.23 11.02
CA HIS A 96 -9.52 9.45 11.94
C HIS A 96 -8.72 8.54 12.86
N TRP A 97 -7.41 8.37 12.63
CA TRP A 97 -6.61 7.40 13.38
C TRP A 97 -6.45 7.75 14.86
N ASN A 98 -6.54 9.02 15.23
CA ASN A 98 -6.45 9.42 16.61
C ASN A 98 -7.66 8.96 17.46
N SER A 99 -8.76 8.60 16.81
CA SER A 99 -9.97 8.10 17.45
C SER A 99 -10.04 6.57 17.57
N LEU A 100 -9.06 5.88 17.03
CA LEU A 100 -9.03 4.40 17.00
C LEU A 100 -8.56 3.81 18.34
#